data_2227d77d796f4999fca5e2cddb1b71c7
#
_entry.id   2227d77d796f4999fca5e2cddb1b71c7
#
_cell.length_a   1.000
_cell.length_b   1.000
_cell.length_c   1.000
_cell.angle_alpha   90.00
_cell.angle_beta   90.00
_cell.angle_gamma   90.00
#
_symmetry.space_group_name_H-M   'P 1'
#
loop_
_entity.id
_entity.type
_entity.pdbx_description
1 polymer ?
#
loop_
_entity_poly.entity_id
_entity_poly.type
_entity_poly.pdbx_seq_one_letter_code
_entity_poly.pdbx_strand_id
1 'polypeptide(L)'
;LWEERDNSSDFWVMLPNRPSSYIADHIYGCIFDDEVGLLNRDVIGMDQICFEVDYPHADSTFPHTKDVATTIVTKAGLNDEEIYKLMRGNAIRGWGLERFGITQ
;
A
#
# COMPACT_ATOMS: atom_id res chain seq x y z
N LEU A 1 -22.51 -7.60 7.20
CA LEU A 1 -23.09 -7.23 5.87
C LEU A 1 -22.81 -8.29 4.81
N TRP A 2 -21.54 -8.65 4.54
CA TRP A 2 -21.23 -9.68 3.54
C TRP A 2 -21.75 -11.06 3.94
N GLU A 3 -21.64 -11.42 5.21
CA GLU A 3 -22.08 -12.71 5.77
C GLU A 3 -23.58 -12.82 5.93
N GLU A 4 -24.28 -11.69 6.02
CA GLU A 4 -25.73 -11.58 6.21
C GLU A 4 -26.48 -11.40 4.89
N ARG A 5 -25.75 -11.36 3.74
CA ARG A 5 -26.40 -11.22 2.44
C ARG A 5 -27.35 -12.39 2.20
N ASP A 6 -28.57 -12.07 1.90
CA ASP A 6 -29.47 -13.02 1.32
C ASP A 6 -29.25 -13.07 -0.21
N ASN A 7 -29.38 -14.23 -0.79
CA ASN A 7 -29.19 -14.46 -2.22
C ASN A 7 -30.33 -13.91 -3.07
N SER A 8 -31.28 -13.20 -2.50
CA SER A 8 -32.49 -12.72 -3.14
C SER A 8 -32.38 -11.31 -3.72
N SER A 9 -31.30 -10.57 -3.45
CA SER A 9 -31.13 -9.24 -4.00
C SER A 9 -30.23 -9.27 -5.23
N ASP A 10 -30.78 -8.95 -6.37
CA ASP A 10 -30.10 -8.76 -7.66
C ASP A 10 -29.01 -7.67 -7.62
N PHE A 11 -28.83 -7.02 -6.48
CA PHE A 11 -27.93 -5.88 -6.29
C PHE A 11 -26.48 -6.28 -5.95
N TRP A 12 -26.26 -7.53 -5.55
CA TRP A 12 -24.93 -8.00 -5.15
C TRP A 12 -24.31 -8.79 -6.27
N VAL A 13 -23.23 -8.27 -6.83
CA VAL A 13 -22.35 -9.07 -7.66
C VAL A 13 -22.00 -10.33 -6.89
N MET A 14 -22.23 -11.48 -7.49
CA MET A 14 -21.96 -12.78 -6.89
C MET A 14 -20.45 -13.01 -6.84
N LEU A 15 -19.77 -12.33 -5.92
CA LEU A 15 -18.36 -12.59 -5.67
C LEU A 15 -18.23 -13.91 -4.90
N PRO A 16 -17.34 -14.84 -5.32
CA PRO A 16 -17.12 -16.10 -4.62
C PRO A 16 -16.51 -15.90 -3.22
N ASN A 17 -15.75 -14.81 -3.01
CA ASN A 17 -15.10 -14.52 -1.74
C ASN A 17 -15.57 -13.19 -1.15
N ARG A 18 -15.23 -12.93 0.11
CA ARG A 18 -15.51 -11.64 0.77
C ARG A 18 -14.88 -10.48 -0.03
N PRO A 19 -15.56 -9.34 -0.19
CA PRO A 19 -15.00 -8.17 -0.89
C PRO A 19 -13.62 -7.77 -0.38
N SER A 20 -13.37 -7.80 0.93
CA SER A 20 -12.08 -7.48 1.51
C SER A 20 -10.94 -8.40 1.08
N SER A 21 -11.24 -9.65 0.69
CA SER A 21 -10.21 -10.57 0.20
C SER A 21 -9.67 -10.21 -1.18
N TYR A 22 -10.36 -9.32 -1.91
CA TYR A 22 -9.91 -8.82 -3.21
C TYR A 22 -9.05 -7.55 -3.09
N ILE A 23 -8.88 -7.01 -1.89
CA ILE A 23 -7.95 -5.89 -1.67
C ILE A 23 -6.52 -6.38 -1.85
N ALA A 24 -6.20 -7.51 -1.23
CA ALA A 24 -4.90 -8.13 -1.37
C ALA A 24 -4.61 -8.44 -2.86
N ASP A 25 -3.41 -8.13 -3.31
CA ASP A 25 -2.89 -8.32 -4.67
C ASP A 25 -3.55 -7.48 -5.78
N HIS A 26 -4.60 -6.69 -5.47
CA HIS A 26 -5.31 -5.91 -6.49
C HIS A 26 -5.27 -4.40 -6.24
N ILE A 27 -5.15 -3.97 -4.99
CA ILE A 27 -5.20 -2.55 -4.63
C ILE A 27 -3.89 -2.16 -3.97
N TYR A 28 -3.23 -1.16 -4.54
CA TYR A 28 -2.04 -0.52 -3.97
C TYR A 28 -2.46 0.78 -3.29
N GLY A 29 -1.92 1.01 -2.10
CA GLY A 29 -2.08 2.25 -1.37
C GLY A 29 -0.76 3.00 -1.27
N CYS A 30 -0.82 4.33 -1.25
CA CYS A 30 0.34 5.17 -1.01
C CYS A 30 0.27 5.83 0.36
N ILE A 31 1.41 6.00 0.98
CA ILE A 31 1.57 6.70 2.25
C ILE A 31 2.75 7.67 2.17
N PHE A 32 2.72 8.75 2.92
CA PHE A 32 3.86 9.66 3.04
C PHE A 32 4.29 9.92 4.50
N ASP A 33 3.39 10.24 5.40
CA ASP A 33 3.66 10.39 6.85
C ASP A 33 2.57 9.67 7.65
N ASP A 34 2.52 8.35 7.49
CA ASP A 34 1.48 7.50 8.09
C ASP A 34 2.10 6.33 8.86
N GLU A 35 2.38 6.58 10.13
CA GLU A 35 2.87 5.55 11.04
C GLU A 35 1.81 4.46 11.27
N VAL A 36 0.52 4.83 11.33
CA VAL A 36 -0.57 3.89 11.60
C VAL A 36 -0.74 2.89 10.46
N GLY A 37 -0.62 3.35 9.22
CA GLY A 37 -0.63 2.48 8.04
C GLY A 37 0.47 1.42 8.11
N LEU A 38 1.70 1.83 8.46
CA LEU A 38 2.83 0.90 8.59
C LEU A 38 2.72 -0.05 9.77
N LEU A 39 2.15 0.37 10.89
CA LEU A 39 1.89 -0.51 12.03
C LEU A 39 0.84 -1.58 11.73
N ASN A 40 -0.04 -1.32 10.77
CA ASN A 40 -1.07 -2.27 10.31
C ASN A 40 -0.69 -3.01 9.03
N ARG A 41 0.57 -2.97 8.59
CA ARG A 41 1.02 -3.57 7.33
C ARG A 41 0.76 -5.05 7.19
N ASP A 42 0.71 -5.78 8.31
CA ASP A 42 0.39 -7.21 8.29
C ASP A 42 -1.07 -7.50 7.91
N VAL A 43 -1.96 -6.54 8.16
CA VAL A 43 -3.38 -6.63 7.82
C VAL A 43 -3.66 -6.07 6.43
N ILE A 44 -3.01 -4.96 6.09
CA ILE A 44 -3.16 -4.29 4.79
C ILE A 44 -2.48 -5.12 3.68
N GLY A 45 -1.33 -5.67 3.98
CA GLY A 45 -0.42 -6.33 3.05
C GLY A 45 0.78 -5.45 2.72
N MET A 46 1.97 -5.79 3.26
CA MET A 46 3.21 -5.03 3.02
C MET A 46 3.52 -4.89 1.52
N ASP A 47 3.13 -5.87 0.72
CA ASP A 47 3.38 -5.90 -0.72
C ASP A 47 2.54 -4.90 -1.54
N GLN A 48 1.67 -4.16 -0.89
CA GLN A 48 0.72 -3.24 -1.55
C GLN A 48 0.84 -1.80 -1.06
N ILE A 49 1.76 -1.54 -0.14
CA ILE A 49 1.99 -0.20 0.40
C ILE A 49 3.18 0.41 -0.32
N CYS A 50 2.99 1.60 -0.90
CA CYS A 50 4.03 2.38 -1.55
C CYS A 50 4.27 3.68 -0.78
N PHE A 51 5.51 4.15 -0.77
CA PHE A 51 5.83 5.48 -0.27
C PHE A 51 5.67 6.52 -1.39
N GLU A 52 5.10 7.67 -1.05
CA GLU A 52 5.01 8.81 -1.97
C GLU A 52 5.47 10.11 -1.30
N VAL A 53 5.81 11.08 -2.11
CA VAL A 53 6.24 12.43 -1.67
C VAL A 53 5.06 13.37 -1.59
N ASP A 54 4.07 13.15 -2.42
CA ASP A 54 2.88 13.94 -2.65
C ASP A 54 3.15 15.40 -3.09
N TYR A 55 4.32 15.65 -3.70
CA TYR A 55 4.64 16.97 -4.24
C TYR A 55 3.83 17.24 -5.53
N PRO A 56 3.25 18.44 -5.72
CA PRO A 56 3.45 19.69 -4.97
C PRO A 56 2.31 20.07 -4.00
N HIS A 57 1.63 19.13 -3.41
CA HIS A 57 0.57 19.41 -2.44
C HIS A 57 1.13 20.11 -1.19
N ALA A 58 0.27 20.86 -0.50
CA ALA A 58 0.69 21.68 0.65
C ALA A 58 1.12 20.84 1.86
N ASP A 59 0.62 19.62 1.97
CA ASP A 59 0.94 18.63 3.01
C ASP A 59 1.97 17.59 2.58
N SER A 60 2.61 17.80 1.41
CA SER A 60 3.69 16.93 0.94
C SER A 60 4.88 16.89 1.90
N THR A 61 5.66 15.82 1.84
CA THR A 61 6.89 15.68 2.65
C THR A 61 8.06 16.49 2.12
N PHE A 62 7.95 17.07 0.91
CA PHE A 62 9.01 17.90 0.33
C PHE A 62 9.18 19.23 1.11
N PRO A 63 10.41 19.68 1.40
CA PRO A 63 11.70 19.11 0.97
C PRO A 63 12.33 18.12 1.96
N HIS A 64 11.60 17.70 3.00
CA HIS A 64 12.11 16.88 4.11
C HIS A 64 11.82 15.38 3.95
N THR A 65 11.49 14.95 2.73
CA THR A 65 11.04 13.58 2.41
C THR A 65 11.95 12.49 2.96
N LYS A 66 13.27 12.67 2.87
CA LYS A 66 14.22 11.67 3.37
C LYS A 66 14.14 11.51 4.90
N ASP A 67 13.98 12.60 5.62
CA ASP A 67 13.93 12.59 7.09
C ASP A 67 12.61 11.96 7.57
N VAL A 68 11.49 12.32 6.89
CA VAL A 68 10.19 11.72 7.15
C VAL A 68 10.23 10.21 6.88
N ALA A 69 10.70 9.80 5.71
CA ALA A 69 10.81 8.39 5.34
C ALA A 69 11.65 7.61 6.36
N THR A 70 12.82 8.13 6.74
CA THR A 70 13.68 7.50 7.74
C THR A 70 12.98 7.37 9.09
N THR A 71 12.26 8.41 9.49
CA THR A 71 11.54 8.43 10.77
C THR A 71 10.44 7.38 10.82
N ILE A 72 9.56 7.33 9.80
CA ILE A 72 8.41 6.40 9.79
C ILE A 72 8.86 4.94 9.73
N VAL A 73 9.86 4.60 8.89
CA VAL A 73 10.35 3.21 8.82
C VAL A 73 11.01 2.76 10.11
N THR A 74 11.74 3.66 10.77
CA THR A 74 12.39 3.37 12.06
C THR A 74 11.35 3.17 13.16
N LYS A 75 10.37 4.06 13.28
CA LYS A 75 9.31 3.96 14.28
C LYS A 75 8.45 2.70 14.10
N ALA A 76 8.12 2.35 12.86
CA ALA A 76 7.34 1.16 12.55
C ALA A 76 8.17 -0.15 12.61
N GLY A 77 9.49 -0.05 12.82
CA GLY A 77 10.38 -1.19 12.96
C GLY A 77 10.48 -2.05 11.71
N LEU A 78 10.50 -1.42 10.52
CA LEU A 78 10.63 -2.13 9.26
C LEU A 78 12.03 -2.72 9.11
N ASN A 79 12.10 -3.94 8.60
CA ASN A 79 13.35 -4.56 8.18
C ASN A 79 13.75 -4.10 6.75
N ASP A 80 14.95 -4.46 6.31
CA ASP A 80 15.51 -4.02 5.02
C ASP A 80 14.64 -4.46 3.82
N GLU A 81 14.03 -5.64 3.89
CA GLU A 81 13.12 -6.13 2.83
C GLU A 81 11.84 -5.31 2.77
N GLU A 82 11.25 -5.01 3.91
CA GLU A 82 10.05 -4.18 4.01
C GLU A 82 10.33 -2.74 3.55
N ILE A 83 11.48 -2.19 3.91
CA ILE A 83 11.92 -0.86 3.45
C ILE A 83 12.07 -0.86 1.92
N TYR A 84 12.72 -1.87 1.35
CA TYR A 84 12.85 -2.00 -0.10
C TYR A 84 11.48 -2.06 -0.78
N LYS A 85 10.56 -2.88 -0.27
CA LYS A 85 9.18 -2.98 -0.80
C LYS A 85 8.48 -1.64 -0.78
N LEU A 86 8.48 -0.97 0.38
CA LEU A 86 7.81 0.32 0.58
C LEU A 86 8.34 1.40 -0.37
N MET A 87 9.66 1.55 -0.43
CA MET A 87 10.31 2.65 -1.14
C MET A 87 10.44 2.43 -2.65
N ARG A 88 10.39 1.19 -3.12
CA ARG A 88 10.71 0.88 -4.52
C ARG A 88 10.03 -0.36 -5.06
N GLY A 89 10.20 -1.51 -4.41
CA GLY A 89 9.83 -2.81 -4.96
C GLY A 89 8.36 -2.92 -5.33
N ASN A 90 7.48 -2.43 -4.48
CA ASN A 90 6.04 -2.47 -4.72
C ASN A 90 5.63 -1.59 -5.91
N ALA A 91 6.23 -0.41 -6.06
CA ALA A 91 6.00 0.46 -7.22
C ALA A 91 6.48 -0.19 -8.52
N ILE A 92 7.66 -0.82 -8.51
CA ILE A 92 8.19 -1.55 -9.67
C ILE A 92 7.19 -2.62 -10.10
N ARG A 93 6.73 -3.45 -9.17
CA ARG A 93 5.78 -4.53 -9.45
C ARG A 93 4.41 -3.99 -9.85
N GLY A 94 3.84 -3.08 -9.07
CA GLY A 94 2.49 -2.56 -9.28
C GLY A 94 2.32 -1.81 -10.60
N TRP A 95 3.35 -1.08 -11.03
CA TRP A 95 3.36 -0.34 -12.29
C TRP A 95 4.00 -1.13 -13.45
N GLY A 96 4.52 -2.34 -13.19
CA GLY A 96 5.19 -3.15 -14.21
C GLY A 96 6.41 -2.45 -14.81
N LEU A 97 7.22 -1.79 -13.97
CA LEU A 97 8.34 -0.97 -14.42
C LEU A 97 9.49 -1.80 -15.01
N GLU A 98 9.54 -3.09 -14.77
CA GLU A 98 10.52 -4.03 -15.33
C GLU A 98 10.54 -3.98 -16.86
N ARG A 99 9.38 -3.75 -17.49
CA ARG A 99 9.26 -3.59 -18.95
C ARG A 99 10.06 -2.40 -19.51
N PHE A 100 10.45 -1.47 -18.63
CA PHE A 100 11.32 -0.33 -18.98
C PHE A 100 12.77 -0.51 -18.48
N GLY A 101 13.14 -1.71 -18.04
CA GLY A 101 14.47 -2.02 -17.52
C GLY A 101 14.70 -1.56 -16.07
N ILE A 102 13.64 -1.18 -15.35
CA ILE A 102 13.72 -0.79 -13.93
C ILE A 102 13.43 -2.03 -13.10
N THR A 103 14.49 -2.71 -12.64
CA THR A 103 14.37 -4.00 -11.94
C THR A 103 14.85 -3.98 -10.50
N GLN A 104 15.63 -2.98 -10.12
CA GLN A 104 16.16 -2.79 -8.76
C GLN A 104 16.33 -1.31 -8.42
#